data_768895fee62020b884348bc16df6eb26
#
_entry.id   768895fee62020b884348bc16df6eb26
#
_cell.length_a   1.000
_cell.length_b   1.000
_cell.length_c   1.000
_cell.angle_alpha   90.00
_cell.angle_beta   90.00
_cell.angle_gamma   90.00
#
_symmetry.space_group_name_H-M   'P 1'
#
loop_
_entity.id
_entity.type
_entity.pdbx_description
1 polymer ?
#
loop_
_entity_poly.entity_id
_entity_poly.type
_entity_poly.pdbx_seq_one_letter_code
_entity_poly.pdbx_strand_id
1 'polypeptide(L)'
;MRGDNVPDLEREAASCEGCPDPAKETAMIDKVLLEQAWKTVRGAVRWTPLLHSDYLDSVVGARVFLKAESLQIGGSFKMRGALFRVSCLSEEQRRHGVVAFSSGNFAQALALAGRRAGVPVTIVMPGDAPQRKIELTRRAGATVVLTDHGTRNREEVASERARALAAEHEYALLHPFDDPLVVAGQSTLMREVQVDARRDQMHIDAVLCPVGGGGLIAGTALAEKHFGQGAEVIAVEPEACDDMRRSLISHRRERNVGTPQTICDAMQAVSPGAVPFEAAEHLISRGITVDDGAVRRAMRIAFEEFKIVLEPSGAIALAAALERRDEFTDRTLVLLCCGGSVSIEDLLRLTSSTH
;
A
#
# COMPACT_ATOMS: atom_id res chain seq x y z
N MET A 1 27.86 -31.07 6.54
CA MET A 1 26.68 -31.16 5.70
C MET A 1 25.48 -31.26 6.64
N ARG A 2 24.82 -30.14 6.95
CA ARG A 2 23.54 -30.14 7.67
C ARG A 2 22.55 -29.58 6.68
N GLY A 3 21.57 -30.44 6.33
CA GLY A 3 20.51 -30.07 5.40
C GLY A 3 19.61 -29.01 6.01
N ASP A 4 19.46 -27.90 5.32
CA ASP A 4 18.52 -26.85 5.64
C ASP A 4 17.11 -27.38 5.40
N ASN A 5 16.41 -27.65 6.48
CA ASN A 5 14.97 -27.90 6.48
C ASN A 5 14.24 -26.58 6.17
N VAL A 6 13.97 -26.35 4.89
CA VAL A 6 12.99 -25.35 4.47
C VAL A 6 11.61 -25.91 4.89
N PRO A 7 10.82 -25.21 5.72
CA PRO A 7 9.49 -25.68 6.06
C PRO A 7 8.65 -25.78 4.79
N ASP A 8 8.01 -26.92 4.62
CA ASP A 8 7.10 -27.24 3.53
C ASP A 8 5.83 -26.35 3.64
N LEU A 9 5.86 -25.19 3.00
CA LEU A 9 4.79 -24.17 2.99
C LEU A 9 3.64 -24.56 2.03
N GLU A 10 3.65 -25.77 1.46
CA GLU A 10 2.63 -26.20 0.51
C GLU A 10 1.35 -26.79 1.17
N ARG A 11 1.28 -26.90 2.51
CA ARG A 11 0.19 -27.67 3.16
C ARG A 11 -0.84 -26.88 3.94
N GLU A 12 -0.83 -25.55 3.99
CA GLU A 12 -1.88 -24.78 4.68
C GLU A 12 -2.45 -23.62 3.84
N ALA A 13 -2.87 -23.89 2.62
CA ALA A 13 -3.89 -23.07 1.98
C ALA A 13 -5.27 -23.49 2.48
N ALA A 14 -5.52 -23.39 3.79
CA ALA A 14 -6.85 -23.56 4.34
C ALA A 14 -7.75 -22.46 3.77
N SER A 15 -8.81 -22.87 3.06
CA SER A 15 -9.93 -22.01 2.71
C SER A 15 -10.43 -21.33 3.99
N CYS A 16 -10.46 -19.98 4.01
CA CYS A 16 -11.06 -19.24 5.11
C CYS A 16 -12.57 -19.53 5.14
N GLU A 17 -13.00 -20.50 5.94
CA GLU A 17 -14.43 -20.67 6.24
C GLU A 17 -14.91 -19.41 6.94
N GLY A 18 -15.86 -18.68 6.32
CA GLY A 18 -16.48 -17.48 6.89
C GLY A 18 -16.06 -16.15 6.29
N CYS A 19 -15.30 -16.09 5.18
CA CYS A 19 -15.11 -14.83 4.46
C CYS A 19 -16.44 -14.32 3.88
N PRO A 20 -16.81 -13.04 4.11
CA PRO A 20 -18.03 -12.48 3.54
C PRO A 20 -17.96 -12.44 2.01
N ASP A 21 -19.08 -12.73 1.36
CA ASP A 21 -19.24 -12.61 -0.10
C ASP A 21 -19.17 -11.10 -0.46
N PRO A 22 -18.16 -10.65 -1.21
CA PRO A 22 -18.01 -9.23 -1.56
C PRO A 22 -19.13 -8.69 -2.48
N ALA A 23 -20.02 -9.55 -2.97
CA ALA A 23 -21.18 -9.16 -3.78
C ALA A 23 -22.44 -8.91 -2.93
N LYS A 24 -22.40 -9.24 -1.64
CA LYS A 24 -23.53 -9.06 -0.72
C LYS A 24 -23.17 -8.00 0.32
N GLU A 25 -23.77 -6.82 0.18
CA GLU A 25 -23.72 -5.66 1.09
C GLU A 25 -22.32 -5.10 1.35
N THR A 26 -22.24 -3.80 1.54
CA THR A 26 -21.03 -3.07 1.99
C THR A 26 -20.50 -3.78 3.25
N ALA A 27 -19.64 -4.78 3.07
CA ALA A 27 -19.09 -5.56 4.19
C ALA A 27 -18.37 -4.58 5.11
N MET A 28 -18.99 -4.27 6.25
CA MET A 28 -18.42 -3.40 7.26
C MET A 28 -17.07 -3.97 7.69
N ILE A 29 -16.01 -3.20 7.53
CA ILE A 29 -14.66 -3.62 7.93
C ILE A 29 -14.59 -3.56 9.46
N ASP A 30 -15.06 -4.63 10.09
CA ASP A 30 -15.14 -4.73 11.54
C ASP A 30 -13.87 -5.38 12.16
N LYS A 31 -13.85 -5.44 13.48
CA LYS A 31 -12.75 -6.05 14.23
C LYS A 31 -12.53 -7.52 13.86
N VAL A 32 -13.60 -8.26 13.55
CA VAL A 32 -13.53 -9.69 13.25
C VAL A 32 -12.80 -9.91 11.92
N LEU A 33 -13.15 -9.12 10.89
CA LEU A 33 -12.49 -9.17 9.59
C LEU A 33 -11.00 -8.79 9.70
N LEU A 34 -10.67 -7.77 10.52
CA LEU A 34 -9.26 -7.38 10.76
C LEU A 34 -8.46 -8.48 11.47
N GLU A 35 -9.08 -9.21 12.40
CA GLU A 35 -8.44 -10.35 13.06
C GLU A 35 -8.25 -11.54 12.11
N GLN A 36 -9.19 -11.81 11.23
CA GLN A 36 -9.05 -12.82 10.18
C GLN A 36 -7.88 -12.47 9.24
N ALA A 37 -7.83 -11.21 8.77
CA ALA A 37 -6.72 -10.72 7.96
C ALA A 37 -5.37 -10.88 8.68
N TRP A 38 -5.30 -10.53 9.96
CA TRP A 38 -4.10 -10.70 10.77
C TRP A 38 -3.65 -12.16 10.86
N LYS A 39 -4.56 -13.07 11.18
CA LYS A 39 -4.26 -14.51 11.29
C LYS A 39 -3.73 -15.09 9.97
N THR A 40 -4.33 -14.67 8.85
CA THR A 40 -3.96 -15.16 7.51
C THR A 40 -2.63 -14.58 7.03
N VAL A 41 -2.41 -13.28 7.25
CA VAL A 41 -1.30 -12.55 6.61
C VAL A 41 0.00 -12.65 7.39
N ARG A 42 -0.04 -12.59 8.75
CA ARG A 42 1.17 -12.47 9.59
C ARG A 42 2.23 -13.55 9.39
N GLY A 43 1.84 -14.76 9.02
CA GLY A 43 2.75 -15.89 8.76
C GLY A 43 3.16 -16.04 7.31
N ALA A 44 2.50 -15.31 6.39
CA ALA A 44 2.68 -15.45 4.94
C ALA A 44 3.42 -14.28 4.29
N VAL A 45 3.70 -13.22 5.04
CA VAL A 45 4.48 -12.04 4.63
C VAL A 45 5.73 -11.92 5.49
N ARG A 46 6.64 -11.01 5.11
CA ARG A 46 7.77 -10.65 5.97
C ARG A 46 7.28 -9.75 7.10
N TRP A 47 7.73 -10.02 8.31
CA TRP A 47 7.69 -9.04 9.38
C TRP A 47 8.73 -7.98 9.07
N THR A 48 8.28 -6.79 8.63
CA THR A 48 9.22 -5.74 8.26
C THR A 48 9.69 -4.96 9.49
N PRO A 49 10.96 -4.51 9.52
CA PRO A 49 11.50 -3.84 10.70
C PRO A 49 10.90 -2.44 10.90
N LEU A 50 10.87 -2.01 12.17
CA LEU A 50 10.86 -0.62 12.57
C LEU A 50 12.32 -0.15 12.69
N LEU A 51 12.76 0.69 11.75
CA LEU A 51 14.11 1.24 11.74
C LEU A 51 14.12 2.58 12.50
N HIS A 52 15.18 2.82 13.25
CA HIS A 52 15.36 4.02 14.07
C HIS A 52 16.77 4.57 13.86
N SER A 53 16.93 5.88 14.01
CA SER A 53 18.22 6.57 13.92
C SER A 53 18.22 7.81 14.82
N ASP A 54 19.22 7.91 15.69
CA ASP A 54 19.44 9.08 16.56
C ASP A 54 19.69 10.35 15.74
N TYR A 55 20.30 10.20 14.55
CA TYR A 55 20.47 11.32 13.63
C TYR A 55 19.11 11.87 13.17
N LEU A 56 18.21 10.98 12.73
CA LEU A 56 16.89 11.41 12.26
C LEU A 56 16.09 12.05 13.40
N ASP A 57 16.16 11.50 14.61
CA ASP A 57 15.54 12.10 15.79
C ASP A 57 16.00 13.53 16.04
N SER A 58 17.32 13.76 15.94
CA SER A 58 17.91 15.10 16.13
C SER A 58 17.49 16.10 15.05
N VAL A 59 17.29 15.64 13.81
CA VAL A 59 16.88 16.48 12.68
C VAL A 59 15.40 16.85 12.78
N VAL A 60 14.56 15.90 13.18
CA VAL A 60 13.09 16.11 13.28
C VAL A 60 12.69 16.73 14.61
N GLY A 61 13.50 16.56 15.67
CA GLY A 61 13.14 16.95 17.03
C GLY A 61 12.08 16.04 17.66
N ALA A 62 11.98 14.80 17.18
CA ALA A 62 10.99 13.81 17.58
C ALA A 62 11.63 12.41 17.55
N ARG A 63 11.07 11.46 18.24
CA ARG A 63 11.49 10.06 18.14
C ARG A 63 10.87 9.40 16.92
N VAL A 64 11.66 9.02 15.91
CA VAL A 64 11.17 8.64 14.58
C VAL A 64 11.50 7.20 14.24
N PHE A 65 10.47 6.43 13.89
CA PHE A 65 10.57 5.04 13.44
C PHE A 65 10.04 4.89 12.02
N LEU A 66 10.80 4.21 11.16
CA LEU A 66 10.41 3.90 9.79
C LEU A 66 9.90 2.45 9.70
N LYS A 67 8.63 2.23 9.37
CA LYS A 67 8.12 0.90 9.01
C LYS A 67 8.51 0.58 7.58
N ALA A 68 9.54 -0.26 7.40
CA ALA A 68 10.22 -0.46 6.13
C ALA A 68 9.51 -1.46 5.21
N GLU A 69 8.35 -1.11 4.65
CA GLU A 69 7.60 -1.95 3.72
C GLU A 69 8.24 -2.07 2.33
N SER A 70 9.26 -1.28 2.02
CA SER A 70 10.13 -1.51 0.86
C SER A 70 10.85 -2.87 0.93
N LEU A 71 11.03 -3.42 2.12
CA LEU A 71 11.62 -4.75 2.37
C LEU A 71 10.58 -5.88 2.32
N GLN A 72 9.31 -5.60 2.12
CA GLN A 72 8.25 -6.60 2.01
C GLN A 72 8.42 -7.46 0.75
N ILE A 73 7.80 -8.63 0.71
CA ILE A 73 7.72 -9.48 -0.49
C ILE A 73 7.09 -8.67 -1.63
N GLY A 74 7.76 -8.62 -2.77
CA GLY A 74 7.36 -7.76 -3.89
C GLY A 74 7.68 -6.28 -3.71
N GLY A 75 8.43 -5.90 -2.67
CA GLY A 75 8.97 -4.55 -2.48
C GLY A 75 7.97 -3.51 -2.03
N SER A 76 6.77 -3.89 -1.54
CA SER A 76 5.78 -2.94 -1.03
C SER A 76 4.72 -3.58 -0.14
N PHE A 77 4.03 -2.76 0.64
CA PHE A 77 2.91 -3.15 1.51
C PHE A 77 1.75 -3.85 0.77
N LYS A 78 1.64 -3.65 -0.53
CA LYS A 78 0.54 -4.19 -1.35
C LYS A 78 0.41 -5.72 -1.26
N MET A 79 1.48 -6.42 -0.94
CA MET A 79 1.45 -7.87 -0.73
C MET A 79 0.46 -8.29 0.36
N ARG A 80 0.27 -7.50 1.40
CA ARG A 80 -0.62 -7.78 2.53
C ARG A 80 -2.08 -7.87 2.09
N GLY A 81 -2.57 -6.81 1.42
CA GLY A 81 -3.94 -6.76 0.90
C GLY A 81 -4.18 -7.76 -0.23
N ALA A 82 -3.22 -7.90 -1.16
CA ALA A 82 -3.33 -8.86 -2.26
C ALA A 82 -3.42 -10.31 -1.74
N LEU A 83 -2.58 -10.66 -0.76
CA LEU A 83 -2.57 -12.00 -0.17
C LEU A 83 -3.89 -12.30 0.55
N PHE A 84 -4.36 -11.39 1.41
CA PHE A 84 -5.63 -11.60 2.11
C PHE A 84 -6.79 -11.69 1.12
N ARG A 85 -6.85 -10.81 0.13
CA ARG A 85 -7.92 -10.83 -0.89
C ARG A 85 -7.94 -12.14 -1.69
N VAL A 86 -6.77 -12.66 -2.07
CA VAL A 86 -6.66 -13.95 -2.78
C VAL A 86 -7.05 -15.12 -1.88
N SER A 87 -6.74 -15.08 -0.58
CA SER A 87 -7.13 -16.12 0.37
C SER A 87 -8.66 -16.24 0.54
N CYS A 88 -9.38 -15.15 0.33
CA CYS A 88 -10.84 -15.08 0.44
C CYS A 88 -11.59 -15.43 -0.87
N LEU A 89 -10.92 -15.89 -1.91
CA LEU A 89 -11.57 -16.33 -3.14
C LEU A 89 -12.31 -17.65 -2.92
N SER A 90 -13.52 -17.77 -3.49
CA SER A 90 -14.23 -19.05 -3.57
C SER A 90 -13.48 -20.06 -4.44
N GLU A 91 -13.78 -21.35 -4.33
CA GLU A 91 -13.16 -22.36 -5.19
C GLU A 91 -13.45 -22.12 -6.67
N GLU A 92 -14.63 -21.62 -7.02
CA GLU A 92 -14.99 -21.24 -8.37
C GLU A 92 -14.15 -20.09 -8.88
N GLN A 93 -14.02 -18.99 -8.10
CA GLN A 93 -13.15 -17.85 -8.43
C GLN A 93 -11.69 -18.27 -8.56
N ARG A 94 -11.20 -19.19 -7.72
CA ARG A 94 -9.83 -19.72 -7.82
C ARG A 94 -9.60 -20.48 -9.13
N ARG A 95 -10.57 -21.25 -9.59
CA ARG A 95 -10.47 -22.02 -10.84
C ARG A 95 -10.49 -21.12 -12.07
N HIS A 96 -11.38 -20.13 -12.12
CA HIS A 96 -11.47 -19.19 -13.23
C HIS A 96 -10.26 -18.25 -13.23
N GLY A 97 -9.82 -17.80 -12.06
CA GLY A 97 -8.73 -16.85 -11.89
C GLY A 97 -9.24 -15.45 -11.59
N VAL A 98 -8.29 -14.52 -11.52
CA VAL A 98 -8.57 -13.13 -11.16
C VAL A 98 -8.04 -12.18 -12.21
N VAL A 99 -8.70 -11.02 -12.33
CA VAL A 99 -8.23 -9.91 -13.15
C VAL A 99 -8.18 -8.63 -12.32
N ALA A 100 -7.16 -7.81 -12.55
CA ALA A 100 -7.06 -6.47 -11.98
C ALA A 100 -6.43 -5.51 -13.00
N PHE A 101 -6.67 -4.21 -12.82
CA PHE A 101 -5.97 -3.17 -13.54
C PHE A 101 -4.98 -2.50 -12.58
N SER A 102 -3.72 -2.45 -12.93
CA SER A 102 -2.68 -1.75 -12.18
C SER A 102 -1.36 -1.78 -12.94
N SER A 103 -0.68 -0.66 -13.04
CA SER A 103 0.69 -0.57 -13.53
C SER A 103 1.74 -0.46 -12.43
N GLY A 104 1.33 -0.57 -11.16
CA GLY A 104 2.18 -0.35 -9.99
C GLY A 104 2.35 -1.57 -9.09
N ASN A 105 2.61 -1.29 -7.82
CA ASN A 105 2.92 -2.29 -6.79
C ASN A 105 1.84 -3.35 -6.58
N PHE A 106 0.56 -3.02 -6.82
CA PHE A 106 -0.53 -4.00 -6.66
C PHE A 106 -0.47 -5.09 -7.73
N ALA A 107 -0.11 -4.75 -8.97
CA ALA A 107 0.03 -5.72 -10.06
C ALA A 107 1.03 -6.83 -9.69
N GLN A 108 2.21 -6.43 -9.23
CA GLN A 108 3.25 -7.37 -8.82
C GLN A 108 2.84 -8.16 -7.57
N ALA A 109 2.24 -7.50 -6.58
CA ALA A 109 1.76 -8.16 -5.36
C ALA A 109 0.69 -9.21 -5.64
N LEU A 110 -0.30 -8.87 -6.51
CA LEU A 110 -1.37 -9.79 -6.88
C LEU A 110 -0.82 -10.99 -7.68
N ALA A 111 0.11 -10.76 -8.62
CA ALA A 111 0.77 -11.83 -9.35
C ALA A 111 1.51 -12.81 -8.41
N LEU A 112 2.24 -12.28 -7.42
CA LEU A 112 2.93 -13.10 -6.42
C LEU A 112 1.97 -13.86 -5.50
N ALA A 113 0.88 -13.20 -5.05
CA ALA A 113 -0.14 -13.83 -4.22
C ALA A 113 -0.87 -14.95 -4.96
N GLY A 114 -1.27 -14.69 -6.22
CA GLY A 114 -1.92 -15.68 -7.08
C GLY A 114 -1.01 -16.89 -7.35
N ARG A 115 0.25 -16.66 -7.70
CA ARG A 115 1.23 -17.74 -7.90
C ARG A 115 1.38 -18.63 -6.66
N ARG A 116 1.43 -18.03 -5.46
CA ARG A 116 1.50 -18.79 -4.20
C ARG A 116 0.25 -19.61 -3.91
N ALA A 117 -0.90 -19.09 -4.32
CA ALA A 117 -2.19 -19.73 -4.11
C ALA A 117 -2.62 -20.68 -5.25
N GLY A 118 -1.80 -20.80 -6.31
CA GLY A 118 -2.17 -21.56 -7.51
C GLY A 118 -3.34 -20.94 -8.31
N VAL A 119 -3.57 -19.62 -8.18
CA VAL A 119 -4.67 -18.90 -8.84
C VAL A 119 -4.13 -18.18 -10.07
N PRO A 120 -4.72 -18.39 -11.27
CA PRO A 120 -4.36 -17.62 -12.46
C PRO A 120 -4.63 -16.13 -12.27
N VAL A 121 -3.66 -15.29 -12.64
CA VAL A 121 -3.76 -13.83 -12.52
C VAL A 121 -3.58 -13.17 -13.87
N THR A 122 -4.53 -12.32 -14.23
CA THR A 122 -4.45 -11.43 -15.39
C THR A 122 -4.36 -9.98 -14.92
N ILE A 123 -3.35 -9.25 -15.39
CA ILE A 123 -3.16 -7.83 -15.07
C ILE A 123 -3.31 -7.01 -16.34
N VAL A 124 -4.22 -6.06 -16.31
CA VAL A 124 -4.39 -5.06 -17.38
C VAL A 124 -3.55 -3.84 -17.05
N MET A 125 -2.67 -3.46 -17.98
CA MET A 125 -1.78 -2.30 -17.85
C MET A 125 -1.92 -1.37 -19.06
N PRO A 126 -1.77 -0.06 -18.88
CA PRO A 126 -1.58 0.85 -20.00
C PRO A 126 -0.37 0.45 -20.84
N GLY A 127 -0.45 0.61 -22.17
CA GLY A 127 0.62 0.22 -23.08
C GLY A 127 1.91 1.05 -22.92
N ASP A 128 1.79 2.25 -22.38
CA ASP A 128 2.88 3.16 -22.02
C ASP A 128 3.45 2.93 -20.59
N ALA A 129 3.01 1.86 -19.91
CA ALA A 129 3.57 1.50 -18.61
C ALA A 129 5.07 1.18 -18.76
N PRO A 130 5.91 1.54 -17.77
CA PRO A 130 7.35 1.25 -17.84
C PRO A 130 7.61 -0.23 -18.08
N GLN A 131 8.44 -0.53 -19.11
CA GLN A 131 8.74 -1.89 -19.54
C GLN A 131 9.19 -2.79 -18.37
N ARG A 132 9.99 -2.24 -17.46
CA ARG A 132 10.43 -2.94 -16.25
C ARG A 132 9.25 -3.41 -15.37
N LYS A 133 8.22 -2.59 -15.18
CA LYS A 133 7.03 -2.96 -14.39
C LYS A 133 6.25 -4.09 -15.06
N ILE A 134 6.13 -4.06 -16.38
CA ILE A 134 5.52 -5.12 -17.19
C ILE A 134 6.28 -6.43 -17.00
N GLU A 135 7.61 -6.40 -17.15
CA GLU A 135 8.46 -7.58 -17.02
C GLU A 135 8.44 -8.18 -15.61
N LEU A 136 8.52 -7.33 -14.57
CA LEU A 136 8.44 -7.78 -13.19
C LEU A 136 7.11 -8.47 -12.88
N THR A 137 6.00 -7.95 -13.42
CA THR A 137 4.69 -8.56 -13.25
C THR A 137 4.57 -9.91 -13.97
N ARG A 138 5.10 -10.02 -15.20
CA ARG A 138 5.19 -11.31 -15.92
C ARG A 138 6.06 -12.32 -15.18
N ARG A 139 7.22 -11.91 -14.69
CA ARG A 139 8.11 -12.76 -13.88
C ARG A 139 7.47 -13.21 -12.56
N ALA A 140 6.58 -12.40 -12.00
CA ALA A 140 5.80 -12.76 -10.83
C ALA A 140 4.73 -13.83 -11.11
N GLY A 141 4.43 -14.12 -12.39
CA GLY A 141 3.55 -15.21 -12.83
C GLY A 141 2.21 -14.76 -13.42
N ALA A 142 1.99 -13.46 -13.65
CA ALA A 142 0.75 -12.96 -14.24
C ALA A 142 0.79 -12.92 -15.78
N THR A 143 -0.36 -13.13 -16.39
CA THR A 143 -0.63 -12.73 -17.78
C THR A 143 -0.82 -11.21 -17.81
N VAL A 144 -0.08 -10.51 -18.67
CA VAL A 144 -0.20 -9.04 -18.80
C VAL A 144 -0.86 -8.70 -20.11
N VAL A 145 -1.99 -8.01 -20.03
CA VAL A 145 -2.75 -7.45 -21.17
C VAL A 145 -2.49 -5.96 -21.23
N LEU A 146 -1.98 -5.47 -22.36
CA LEU A 146 -1.71 -4.05 -22.58
C LEU A 146 -2.87 -3.39 -23.29
N THR A 147 -3.19 -2.14 -22.89
CA THR A 147 -4.25 -1.34 -23.49
C THR A 147 -3.67 -0.12 -24.21
N ASP A 148 -4.23 0.18 -25.38
CA ASP A 148 -4.02 1.47 -26.04
C ASP A 148 -5.10 2.45 -25.56
N HIS A 149 -4.70 3.51 -24.88
CA HIS A 149 -5.63 4.49 -24.32
C HIS A 149 -5.83 5.73 -25.24
N GLY A 150 -5.01 5.89 -26.28
CA GLY A 150 -5.05 7.07 -27.15
C GLY A 150 -4.95 8.36 -26.34
N THR A 151 -5.99 9.22 -26.44
CA THR A 151 -6.10 10.47 -25.68
C THR A 151 -6.95 10.36 -24.39
N ARG A 152 -7.49 9.17 -24.09
CA ARG A 152 -8.32 8.92 -22.91
C ARG A 152 -7.46 8.72 -21.66
N ASN A 153 -8.08 8.82 -20.48
CA ASN A 153 -7.40 8.49 -19.23
C ASN A 153 -6.96 7.02 -19.25
N ARG A 154 -5.67 6.80 -19.05
CA ARG A 154 -5.02 5.48 -19.14
C ARG A 154 -5.53 4.47 -18.12
N GLU A 155 -5.88 4.91 -16.91
CA GLU A 155 -6.40 4.03 -15.86
C GLU A 155 -7.85 3.66 -16.10
N GLU A 156 -8.66 4.60 -16.61
CA GLU A 156 -10.05 4.34 -16.98
C GLU A 156 -10.13 3.28 -18.09
N VAL A 157 -9.32 3.41 -19.14
CA VAL A 157 -9.25 2.43 -20.24
C VAL A 157 -8.81 1.06 -19.74
N ALA A 158 -7.79 1.00 -18.88
CA ALA A 158 -7.35 -0.26 -18.30
C ALA A 158 -8.43 -0.90 -17.40
N SER A 159 -9.14 -0.09 -16.61
CA SER A 159 -10.25 -0.53 -15.77
C SER A 159 -11.42 -1.07 -16.58
N GLU A 160 -11.82 -0.40 -17.67
CA GLU A 160 -12.86 -0.87 -18.61
C GLU A 160 -12.48 -2.23 -19.22
N ARG A 161 -11.23 -2.37 -19.68
CA ARG A 161 -10.75 -3.63 -20.24
C ARG A 161 -10.72 -4.75 -19.21
N ALA A 162 -10.33 -4.46 -17.97
CA ALA A 162 -10.35 -5.44 -16.90
C ALA A 162 -11.77 -5.93 -16.59
N ARG A 163 -12.77 -5.03 -16.58
CA ARG A 163 -14.20 -5.40 -16.43
C ARG A 163 -14.69 -6.26 -17.59
N ALA A 164 -14.31 -5.92 -18.83
CA ALA A 164 -14.67 -6.71 -19.99
C ALA A 164 -14.10 -8.13 -19.91
N LEU A 165 -12.81 -8.27 -19.54
CA LEU A 165 -12.18 -9.58 -19.35
C LEU A 165 -12.81 -10.36 -18.18
N ALA A 166 -13.20 -9.69 -17.10
CA ALA A 166 -13.90 -10.33 -16.00
C ALA A 166 -15.22 -10.96 -16.46
N ALA A 167 -16.01 -10.23 -17.27
CA ALA A 167 -17.27 -10.74 -17.80
C ALA A 167 -17.07 -11.85 -18.87
N GLU A 168 -16.05 -11.70 -19.74
CA GLU A 168 -15.77 -12.63 -20.82
C GLU A 168 -15.25 -13.99 -20.35
N HIS A 169 -14.47 -14.00 -19.24
CA HIS A 169 -13.78 -15.20 -18.75
C HIS A 169 -14.22 -15.62 -17.35
N GLU A 170 -15.23 -15.00 -16.78
CA GLU A 170 -15.72 -15.23 -15.42
C GLU A 170 -14.63 -15.01 -14.34
N TYR A 171 -13.65 -14.15 -14.64
CA TYR A 171 -12.63 -13.80 -13.66
C TYR A 171 -13.20 -12.98 -12.50
N ALA A 172 -12.70 -13.22 -11.29
CA ALA A 172 -12.96 -12.30 -10.19
C ALA A 172 -12.21 -10.98 -10.41
N LEU A 173 -12.94 -9.87 -10.53
CA LEU A 173 -12.33 -8.53 -10.65
C LEU A 173 -11.88 -8.05 -9.28
N LEU A 174 -10.58 -7.76 -9.13
CA LEU A 174 -10.00 -7.26 -7.89
C LEU A 174 -9.58 -5.79 -8.04
N HIS A 175 -9.88 -4.99 -7.01
CA HIS A 175 -9.52 -3.58 -6.99
C HIS A 175 -8.28 -3.33 -6.14
N PRO A 176 -7.32 -2.43 -6.54
CA PRO A 176 -6.05 -2.22 -5.83
C PRO A 176 -6.17 -1.55 -4.46
N PHE A 177 -7.32 -0.99 -4.10
CA PHE A 177 -7.58 -0.29 -2.84
C PHE A 177 -9.05 -0.17 -2.47
N ASP A 178 -9.98 -0.12 -3.45
CA ASP A 178 -11.43 0.05 -3.22
C ASP A 178 -12.12 -1.31 -3.06
N ASP A 179 -11.69 -2.06 -2.06
CA ASP A 179 -12.10 -3.43 -1.75
C ASP A 179 -11.93 -3.66 -0.24
N PRO A 180 -12.99 -4.02 0.51
CA PRO A 180 -12.93 -4.16 1.96
C PRO A 180 -11.92 -5.22 2.43
N LEU A 181 -11.74 -6.31 1.65
CA LEU A 181 -10.76 -7.35 1.96
C LEU A 181 -9.33 -6.87 1.73
N VAL A 182 -9.11 -6.05 0.70
CA VAL A 182 -7.81 -5.40 0.49
C VAL A 182 -7.49 -4.46 1.65
N VAL A 183 -8.43 -3.60 2.06
CA VAL A 183 -8.26 -2.69 3.22
C VAL A 183 -7.96 -3.48 4.49
N ALA A 184 -8.72 -4.56 4.77
CA ALA A 184 -8.47 -5.41 5.92
C ALA A 184 -7.07 -6.06 5.88
N GLY A 185 -6.62 -6.53 4.72
CA GLY A 185 -5.26 -7.04 4.54
C GLY A 185 -4.17 -5.98 4.83
N GLN A 186 -4.39 -4.71 4.41
CA GLN A 186 -3.45 -3.61 4.68
C GLN A 186 -3.36 -3.27 6.17
N SER A 187 -4.42 -3.46 6.95
CA SER A 187 -4.44 -3.21 8.40
C SER A 187 -3.37 -3.99 9.16
N THR A 188 -2.93 -5.12 8.60
CA THR A 188 -1.91 -5.99 9.20
C THR A 188 -0.54 -5.32 9.33
N LEU A 189 -0.26 -4.29 8.54
CA LEU A 189 0.94 -3.48 8.66
C LEU A 189 0.95 -2.76 10.02
N MET A 190 -0.12 -2.03 10.34
CA MET A 190 -0.23 -1.33 11.62
C MET A 190 -0.32 -2.30 12.80
N ARG A 191 -0.89 -3.49 12.61
CA ARG A 191 -0.87 -4.54 13.63
C ARG A 191 0.54 -5.00 13.99
N GLU A 192 1.45 -5.13 13.01
CA GLU A 192 2.87 -5.40 13.29
C GLU A 192 3.50 -4.27 14.11
N VAL A 193 3.27 -3.01 13.71
CA VAL A 193 3.74 -1.83 14.43
C VAL A 193 3.27 -1.87 15.90
N GLN A 194 2.00 -2.16 16.13
CA GLN A 194 1.43 -2.24 17.49
C GLN A 194 2.00 -3.39 18.32
N VAL A 195 2.34 -4.52 17.69
CA VAL A 195 2.99 -5.64 18.38
C VAL A 195 4.42 -5.26 18.77
N ASP A 196 5.18 -4.65 17.86
CA ASP A 196 6.54 -4.18 18.13
C ASP A 196 6.54 -3.10 19.22
N ALA A 197 5.63 -2.12 19.13
CA ALA A 197 5.49 -1.05 20.13
C ALA A 197 5.20 -1.60 21.53
N ARG A 198 4.32 -2.59 21.65
CA ARG A 198 4.03 -3.23 22.96
C ARG A 198 5.22 -4.01 23.50
N ARG A 199 5.93 -4.76 22.64
CA ARG A 199 7.13 -5.49 23.03
C ARG A 199 8.20 -4.55 23.59
N ASP A 200 8.38 -3.40 22.93
CA ASP A 200 9.42 -2.43 23.25
C ASP A 200 8.91 -1.33 24.23
N GLN A 201 7.71 -1.47 24.79
CA GLN A 201 7.05 -0.53 25.70
C GLN A 201 7.02 0.91 25.15
N MET A 202 6.88 1.04 23.84
CA MET A 202 6.87 2.29 23.12
C MET A 202 5.44 2.83 22.99
N HIS A 203 5.22 4.07 23.39
CA HIS A 203 4.00 4.82 23.04
C HIS A 203 4.18 5.49 21.69
N ILE A 204 3.19 5.39 20.82
CA ILE A 204 3.18 6.03 19.49
C ILE A 204 2.21 7.20 19.58
N ASP A 205 2.69 8.42 19.30
CA ASP A 205 1.85 9.63 19.29
C ASP A 205 1.20 9.87 17.91
N ALA A 206 1.92 9.57 16.84
CA ALA A 206 1.38 9.72 15.48
C ALA A 206 1.94 8.71 14.48
N VAL A 207 1.10 8.38 13.49
CA VAL A 207 1.46 7.58 12.32
C VAL A 207 1.25 8.41 11.06
N LEU A 208 2.32 8.64 10.31
CA LEU A 208 2.28 9.33 9.02
C LEU A 208 2.13 8.28 7.92
N CYS A 209 1.01 8.33 7.23
CA CYS A 209 0.62 7.31 6.25
C CYS A 209 0.50 7.91 4.83
N PRO A 210 1.28 7.41 3.85
CA PRO A 210 1.13 7.78 2.45
C PRO A 210 -0.26 7.43 1.90
N VAL A 211 -0.88 8.35 1.15
CA VAL A 211 -2.20 8.15 0.58
C VAL A 211 -2.21 8.30 -0.95
N GLY A 212 -2.61 7.22 -1.63
CA GLY A 212 -3.12 7.25 -2.98
C GLY A 212 -4.64 7.01 -2.92
N GLY A 213 -5.12 5.83 -3.33
CA GLY A 213 -6.56 5.51 -3.24
C GLY A 213 -7.13 5.26 -1.83
N GLY A 214 -6.35 5.39 -0.76
CA GLY A 214 -6.83 5.35 0.63
C GLY A 214 -6.80 3.97 1.32
N GLY A 215 -6.55 2.86 0.60
CA GLY A 215 -6.63 1.53 1.21
C GLY A 215 -5.65 1.28 2.36
N LEU A 216 -4.43 1.84 2.32
CA LEU A 216 -3.44 1.72 3.39
C LEU A 216 -3.85 2.51 4.62
N ILE A 217 -4.20 3.77 4.44
CA ILE A 217 -4.56 4.64 5.56
C ILE A 217 -5.83 4.19 6.26
N ALA A 218 -6.84 3.72 5.49
CA ALA A 218 -8.04 3.15 6.07
C ALA A 218 -7.72 1.91 6.91
N GLY A 219 -6.91 0.98 6.39
CA GLY A 219 -6.46 -0.18 7.16
C GLY A 219 -5.66 0.22 8.40
N THR A 220 -4.80 1.23 8.31
CA THR A 220 -4.02 1.77 9.43
C THR A 220 -4.93 2.36 10.51
N ALA A 221 -5.87 3.23 10.12
CA ALA A 221 -6.80 3.89 11.03
C ALA A 221 -7.74 2.90 11.72
N LEU A 222 -8.26 1.91 10.99
CA LEU A 222 -9.09 0.86 11.55
C LEU A 222 -8.30 -0.04 12.52
N ALA A 223 -7.05 -0.38 12.19
CA ALA A 223 -6.20 -1.13 13.11
C ALA A 223 -5.90 -0.32 14.39
N GLU A 224 -5.66 1.00 14.27
CA GLU A 224 -5.43 1.86 15.42
C GLU A 224 -6.69 1.96 16.29
N LYS A 225 -7.86 2.17 15.69
CA LYS A 225 -9.14 2.19 16.41
C LYS A 225 -9.38 0.93 17.24
N HIS A 226 -9.14 -0.25 16.66
CA HIS A 226 -9.53 -1.51 17.29
C HIS A 226 -8.45 -2.14 18.20
N PHE A 227 -7.19 -1.79 17.96
CA PHE A 227 -6.07 -2.49 18.61
C PHE A 227 -4.94 -1.56 19.07
N GLY A 228 -5.04 -0.27 18.79
CA GLY A 228 -4.03 0.73 19.13
C GLY A 228 -4.13 1.29 20.53
N GLN A 229 -3.39 2.37 20.77
CA GLN A 229 -3.30 3.10 22.02
C GLN A 229 -3.67 4.58 21.87
N GLY A 230 -4.31 4.97 20.74
CA GLY A 230 -4.76 6.33 20.48
C GLY A 230 -3.79 7.17 19.64
N ALA A 231 -2.92 6.53 18.85
CA ALA A 231 -2.05 7.26 17.95
C ALA A 231 -2.85 8.05 16.88
N GLU A 232 -2.44 9.28 16.64
CA GLU A 232 -2.99 10.13 15.60
C GLU A 232 -2.62 9.55 14.21
N VAL A 233 -3.61 9.29 13.35
CA VAL A 233 -3.35 8.83 11.97
C VAL A 233 -3.45 10.02 11.02
N ILE A 234 -2.32 10.34 10.37
CA ILE A 234 -2.16 11.52 9.51
C ILE A 234 -1.96 11.07 8.06
N ALA A 235 -2.79 11.59 7.16
CA ALA A 235 -2.65 11.38 5.72
C ALA A 235 -1.50 12.23 5.18
N VAL A 236 -0.66 11.64 4.30
CA VAL A 236 0.40 12.36 3.61
C VAL A 236 0.24 12.20 2.12
N GLU A 237 0.17 13.31 1.39
CA GLU A 237 -0.06 13.36 -0.05
C GLU A 237 0.94 14.32 -0.74
N PRO A 238 1.20 14.12 -2.05
CA PRO A 238 1.86 15.16 -2.85
C PRO A 238 0.95 16.39 -2.99
N GLU A 239 1.53 17.59 -3.03
CA GLU A 239 0.77 18.82 -3.23
C GLU A 239 -0.10 18.80 -4.49
N ALA A 240 0.36 18.11 -5.55
CA ALA A 240 -0.38 17.98 -6.79
C ALA A 240 -1.55 16.98 -6.74
N CYS A 241 -1.66 16.17 -5.66
CA CYS A 241 -2.65 15.11 -5.48
C CYS A 241 -3.14 15.10 -4.04
N ASP A 242 -3.85 16.13 -3.60
CA ASP A 242 -4.31 16.31 -2.23
C ASP A 242 -5.80 15.96 -2.04
N ASP A 243 -6.29 15.04 -2.83
CA ASP A 243 -7.71 14.67 -2.85
C ASP A 243 -8.22 14.11 -1.51
N MET A 244 -7.44 13.31 -0.80
CA MET A 244 -7.81 12.84 0.54
C MET A 244 -7.86 13.99 1.53
N ARG A 245 -6.85 14.86 1.57
CA ARG A 245 -6.84 16.03 2.44
C ARG A 245 -8.07 16.92 2.22
N ARG A 246 -8.39 17.23 0.97
CA ARG A 246 -9.60 18.02 0.62
C ARG A 246 -10.88 17.27 1.00
N SER A 247 -10.90 15.96 0.81
CA SER A 247 -12.04 15.12 1.17
C SER A 247 -12.30 15.10 2.67
N LEU A 248 -11.24 15.03 3.49
CA LEU A 248 -11.35 15.10 4.96
C LEU A 248 -11.93 16.44 5.44
N ILE A 249 -11.58 17.55 4.77
CA ILE A 249 -12.09 18.90 5.11
C ILE A 249 -13.55 19.07 4.69
N SER A 250 -13.91 18.55 3.50
CA SER A 250 -15.26 18.74 2.95
C SER A 250 -16.25 17.63 3.37
N HIS A 251 -15.76 16.57 4.02
CA HIS A 251 -16.53 15.35 4.33
C HIS A 251 -17.19 14.72 3.10
N ARG A 252 -16.54 14.85 1.94
CA ARG A 252 -16.97 14.30 0.65
C ARG A 252 -15.75 13.87 -0.13
N ARG A 253 -15.88 12.82 -0.93
CA ARG A 253 -14.81 12.38 -1.82
C ARG A 253 -14.55 13.42 -2.90
N GLU A 254 -13.49 14.20 -2.74
CA GLU A 254 -13.02 15.18 -3.72
C GLU A 254 -12.23 14.50 -4.84
N ARG A 255 -12.17 15.16 -5.99
CA ARG A 255 -11.44 14.63 -7.17
C ARG A 255 -10.30 15.55 -7.54
N ASN A 256 -9.20 14.94 -7.98
CA ASN A 256 -8.12 15.66 -8.65
C ASN A 256 -8.55 16.08 -10.06
N VAL A 257 -8.14 17.25 -10.48
CA VAL A 257 -8.45 17.79 -11.81
C VAL A 257 -7.26 17.58 -12.73
N GLY A 258 -7.51 17.03 -13.90
CA GLY A 258 -6.45 16.76 -14.90
C GLY A 258 -5.55 15.59 -14.50
N THR A 259 -4.33 15.58 -15.03
CA THR A 259 -3.29 14.60 -14.67
C THR A 259 -2.31 15.27 -13.72
N PRO A 260 -2.26 14.86 -12.45
CA PRO A 260 -1.34 15.45 -11.48
C PRO A 260 0.11 15.28 -11.90
N GLN A 261 0.90 16.33 -11.73
CA GLN A 261 2.33 16.32 -12.04
C GLN A 261 3.11 16.15 -10.73
N THR A 262 3.49 14.91 -10.43
CA THR A 262 4.32 14.55 -9.28
C THR A 262 5.17 13.32 -9.59
N ILE A 263 6.33 13.21 -8.94
CA ILE A 263 7.18 12.01 -9.01
C ILE A 263 6.58 10.81 -8.25
N CYS A 264 5.57 11.04 -7.40
CA CYS A 264 4.90 10.00 -6.62
C CYS A 264 3.85 9.23 -7.46
N ASP A 265 4.30 8.47 -8.44
CA ASP A 265 3.46 7.81 -9.45
C ASP A 265 2.42 6.83 -8.88
N ALA A 266 2.66 6.25 -7.70
CA ALA A 266 1.72 5.34 -7.04
C ALA A 266 0.61 6.09 -6.25
N MET A 267 0.60 7.42 -6.26
CA MET A 267 -0.32 8.27 -5.48
C MET A 267 -1.20 9.17 -6.36
N GLN A 268 -1.29 8.88 -7.65
CA GLN A 268 -2.06 9.67 -8.62
C GLN A 268 -3.50 9.15 -8.78
N ALA A 269 -4.13 8.67 -7.72
CA ALA A 269 -5.54 8.32 -7.76
C ALA A 269 -6.39 9.55 -8.09
N VAL A 270 -7.47 9.35 -8.86
CA VAL A 270 -8.37 10.43 -9.24
C VAL A 270 -9.17 10.96 -8.04
N SER A 271 -9.45 10.08 -7.08
CA SER A 271 -10.22 10.36 -5.87
C SER A 271 -9.96 9.24 -4.86
N PRO A 272 -10.15 9.46 -3.55
CA PRO A 272 -10.17 8.35 -2.59
C PRO A 272 -11.20 7.30 -3.01
N GLY A 273 -10.91 6.02 -2.78
CA GLY A 273 -11.87 4.94 -2.97
C GLY A 273 -13.11 5.13 -2.08
N ALA A 274 -14.26 4.61 -2.49
CA ALA A 274 -15.48 4.70 -1.70
C ALA A 274 -15.33 3.94 -0.39
N VAL A 275 -14.93 2.67 -0.49
CA VAL A 275 -14.76 1.78 0.66
C VAL A 275 -13.77 2.34 1.70
N PRO A 276 -12.51 2.72 1.34
CA PRO A 276 -11.57 3.23 2.32
C PRO A 276 -12.01 4.57 2.94
N PHE A 277 -12.63 5.47 2.16
CA PHE A 277 -13.09 6.75 2.67
C PHE A 277 -14.23 6.58 3.66
N GLU A 278 -15.31 5.88 3.28
CA GLU A 278 -16.46 5.62 4.15
C GLU A 278 -16.09 4.88 5.44
N ALA A 279 -15.12 3.96 5.35
CA ALA A 279 -14.69 3.18 6.51
C ALA A 279 -13.85 3.98 7.52
N ALA A 280 -13.13 5.01 7.08
CA ALA A 280 -12.07 5.60 7.90
C ALA A 280 -12.00 7.14 7.93
N GLU A 281 -12.80 7.89 7.19
CA GLU A 281 -12.68 9.37 7.14
C GLU A 281 -12.66 10.02 8.52
N HIS A 282 -13.52 9.55 9.42
CA HIS A 282 -13.65 10.06 10.79
C HIS A 282 -12.59 9.54 11.78
N LEU A 283 -11.71 8.65 11.34
CA LEU A 283 -10.59 8.07 12.11
C LEU A 283 -9.25 8.69 11.72
N ILE A 284 -9.20 9.40 10.58
CA ILE A 284 -8.03 10.10 10.08
C ILE A 284 -8.07 11.52 10.62
N SER A 285 -7.05 11.94 11.36
CA SER A 285 -7.11 13.22 12.06
C SER A 285 -7.02 14.42 11.10
N ARG A 286 -6.14 14.32 10.12
CA ARG A 286 -5.90 15.37 9.11
C ARG A 286 -5.05 14.86 7.94
N GLY A 287 -4.97 15.69 6.88
CA GLY A 287 -4.05 15.50 5.77
C GLY A 287 -3.00 16.60 5.73
N ILE A 288 -1.77 16.23 5.38
CA ILE A 288 -0.66 17.13 5.07
C ILE A 288 -0.12 16.85 3.69
N THR A 289 0.43 17.87 3.04
CA THR A 289 1.02 17.77 1.71
C THR A 289 2.48 18.14 1.72
N VAL A 290 3.25 17.56 0.79
CA VAL A 290 4.66 17.86 0.56
C VAL A 290 4.96 17.97 -0.92
N ASP A 291 6.00 18.75 -1.26
CA ASP A 291 6.47 18.90 -2.62
C ASP A 291 7.42 17.77 -3.05
N ASP A 292 7.64 17.63 -4.34
CA ASP A 292 8.54 16.63 -4.92
C ASP A 292 10.00 16.81 -4.49
N GLY A 293 10.43 18.03 -4.16
CA GLY A 293 11.79 18.31 -3.68
C GLY A 293 12.03 17.71 -2.30
N ALA A 294 11.05 17.84 -1.38
CA ALA A 294 11.08 17.19 -0.07
C ALA A 294 11.13 15.66 -0.19
N VAL A 295 10.36 15.09 -1.13
CA VAL A 295 10.38 13.65 -1.39
C VAL A 295 11.74 13.17 -1.86
N ARG A 296 12.40 13.91 -2.78
CA ARG A 296 13.78 13.59 -3.23
C ARG A 296 14.78 13.59 -2.09
N ARG A 297 14.72 14.61 -1.19
CA ARG A 297 15.57 14.66 0.01
C ARG A 297 15.33 13.48 0.92
N ALA A 298 14.08 13.12 1.15
CA ALA A 298 13.71 11.96 1.97
C ALA A 298 14.20 10.63 1.39
N MET A 299 14.10 10.42 0.06
CA MET A 299 14.67 9.25 -0.62
C MET A 299 16.17 9.12 -0.37
N ARG A 300 16.89 10.25 -0.45
CA ARG A 300 18.33 10.29 -0.20
C ARG A 300 18.67 9.94 1.25
N ILE A 301 17.98 10.52 2.23
CA ILE A 301 18.17 10.25 3.65
C ILE A 301 17.86 8.77 3.96
N ALA A 302 16.79 8.20 3.40
CA ALA A 302 16.48 6.80 3.57
C ALA A 302 17.62 5.88 3.11
N PHE A 303 18.25 6.21 1.99
CA PHE A 303 19.39 5.46 1.48
C PHE A 303 20.67 5.72 2.30
N GLU A 304 20.99 6.96 2.59
CA GLU A 304 22.26 7.34 3.25
C GLU A 304 22.27 6.93 4.73
N GLU A 305 21.14 7.06 5.43
CA GLU A 305 21.06 6.77 6.86
C GLU A 305 20.68 5.31 7.14
N PHE A 306 19.62 4.81 6.49
CA PHE A 306 19.06 3.49 6.79
C PHE A 306 19.49 2.38 5.82
N LYS A 307 20.17 2.71 4.73
CA LYS A 307 20.57 1.78 3.66
C LYS A 307 19.38 1.06 3.02
N ILE A 308 18.19 1.70 3.03
CA ILE A 308 17.00 1.20 2.36
C ILE A 308 16.70 2.00 1.10
N VAL A 309 16.16 1.30 0.12
CA VAL A 309 15.68 1.93 -1.12
C VAL A 309 14.19 2.21 -0.98
N LEU A 310 13.80 3.47 -1.15
CA LEU A 310 12.40 3.89 -1.24
C LEU A 310 12.10 4.45 -2.63
N GLU A 311 10.94 4.10 -3.18
CA GLU A 311 10.36 4.83 -4.30
C GLU A 311 9.81 6.18 -3.81
N PRO A 312 9.54 7.16 -4.69
CA PRO A 312 9.02 8.47 -4.25
C PRO A 312 7.82 8.36 -3.31
N SER A 313 6.80 7.60 -3.71
CA SER A 313 5.59 7.37 -2.88
C SER A 313 5.91 6.68 -1.53
N GLY A 314 6.99 5.91 -1.47
CA GLY A 314 7.44 5.24 -0.24
C GLY A 314 8.18 6.17 0.72
N ALA A 315 8.74 7.28 0.21
CA ALA A 315 9.52 8.24 0.99
C ALA A 315 8.69 9.42 1.52
N ILE A 316 7.44 9.58 1.06
CA ILE A 316 6.65 10.79 1.30
C ILE A 316 6.34 11.03 2.79
N ALA A 317 6.14 9.97 3.58
CA ALA A 317 5.92 10.10 5.02
C ALA A 317 7.18 10.63 5.73
N LEU A 318 8.37 10.23 5.30
CA LEU A 318 9.64 10.77 5.80
C LEU A 318 9.81 12.23 5.37
N ALA A 319 9.45 12.57 4.12
CA ALA A 319 9.45 13.95 3.65
C ALA A 319 8.57 14.85 4.54
N ALA A 320 7.36 14.39 4.88
CA ALA A 320 6.45 15.13 5.74
C ALA A 320 6.99 15.35 7.15
N ALA A 321 7.62 14.35 7.75
CA ALA A 321 8.23 14.49 9.08
C ALA A 321 9.38 15.52 9.08
N LEU A 322 10.18 15.56 8.01
CA LEU A 322 11.27 16.52 7.85
C LEU A 322 10.78 17.96 7.64
N GLU A 323 9.76 18.16 6.79
CA GLU A 323 9.23 19.47 6.44
C GLU A 323 8.34 20.08 7.55
N ARG A 324 7.68 19.24 8.33
CA ARG A 324 6.73 19.65 9.38
C ARG A 324 7.25 19.39 10.79
N ARG A 325 8.57 19.32 10.96
CA ARG A 325 9.23 18.97 12.23
C ARG A 325 8.71 19.75 13.44
N ASP A 326 8.40 21.03 13.28
CA ASP A 326 7.90 21.88 14.38
C ASP A 326 6.51 21.41 14.90
N GLU A 327 5.73 20.68 14.08
CA GLU A 327 4.43 20.09 14.48
C GLU A 327 4.61 18.79 15.27
N PHE A 328 5.80 18.20 15.27
CA PHE A 328 6.07 16.87 15.82
C PHE A 328 7.08 16.86 16.98
N THR A 329 7.53 18.01 17.44
CA THR A 329 8.51 18.13 18.53
C THR A 329 8.11 17.31 19.74
N ASP A 330 9.08 16.57 20.31
CA ASP A 330 8.93 15.68 21.49
C ASP A 330 7.93 14.51 21.33
N ARG A 331 7.47 14.22 20.12
CA ARG A 331 6.53 13.11 19.82
C ARG A 331 7.28 11.86 19.36
N THR A 332 6.63 10.72 19.52
CA THR A 332 7.05 9.44 18.91
C THR A 332 6.26 9.21 17.63
N LEU A 333 6.94 9.16 16.50
CA LEU A 333 6.36 9.03 15.16
C LEU A 333 6.65 7.66 14.57
N VAL A 334 5.67 7.10 13.87
CA VAL A 334 5.87 5.98 12.95
C VAL A 334 5.57 6.44 11.52
N LEU A 335 6.57 6.33 10.65
CA LEU A 335 6.49 6.70 9.25
C LEU A 335 6.33 5.44 8.40
N LEU A 336 5.24 5.33 7.64
CA LEU A 336 5.02 4.16 6.80
C LEU A 336 5.78 4.31 5.47
N CYS A 337 6.94 3.67 5.37
CA CYS A 337 7.76 3.64 4.16
C CYS A 337 7.25 2.55 3.21
N CYS A 338 6.18 2.86 2.48
CA CYS A 338 5.24 1.91 1.90
C CYS A 338 5.74 1.10 0.69
N GLY A 339 6.84 1.50 0.02
CA GLY A 339 7.38 0.78 -1.14
C GLY A 339 8.76 1.23 -1.60
N GLY A 340 9.42 0.37 -2.39
CA GLY A 340 10.76 0.58 -2.93
C GLY A 340 10.90 0.17 -4.40
N SER A 341 9.81 0.14 -5.16
CA SER A 341 9.80 -0.31 -6.56
C SER A 341 10.33 0.78 -7.53
N VAL A 342 11.57 1.19 -7.33
CA VAL A 342 12.28 2.16 -8.18
C VAL A 342 13.48 1.48 -8.87
N SER A 343 13.83 1.90 -10.10
CA SER A 343 15.06 1.46 -10.76
C SER A 343 16.28 2.15 -10.18
N ILE A 344 17.46 1.55 -10.37
CA ILE A 344 18.71 2.20 -9.92
C ILE A 344 18.95 3.52 -10.67
N GLU A 345 18.62 3.56 -11.96
CA GLU A 345 18.75 4.72 -12.81
C GLU A 345 17.83 5.85 -12.32
N ASP A 346 16.57 5.53 -12.01
CA ASP A 346 15.60 6.51 -11.46
C ASP A 346 15.98 6.95 -10.06
N LEU A 347 16.44 6.03 -9.20
CA LEU A 347 16.93 6.39 -7.87
C LEU A 347 18.06 7.43 -7.98
N LEU A 348 19.06 7.15 -8.79
CA LEU A 348 20.18 8.09 -9.01
C LEU A 348 19.69 9.42 -9.59
N ARG A 349 18.88 9.38 -10.64
CA ARG A 349 18.33 10.60 -11.26
C ARG A 349 17.51 11.44 -10.26
N LEU A 350 16.69 10.80 -9.45
CA LEU A 350 15.81 11.49 -8.49
C LEU A 350 16.58 12.04 -7.29
N THR A 351 17.65 11.38 -6.85
CA THR A 351 18.41 11.78 -5.66
C THR A 351 19.62 12.66 -5.97
N SER A 352 20.08 12.71 -7.23
CA SER A 352 21.21 13.58 -7.65
C SER A 352 20.81 15.04 -7.89
N SER A 353 19.53 15.35 -8.06
CA SER A 353 19.01 16.68 -8.39
C SER A 353 18.67 17.48 -7.10
N THR A 354 19.65 17.72 -6.23
CA THR A 354 19.47 18.54 -5.03
C THR A 354 20.40 19.73 -5.06
N HIS A 355 20.11 20.69 -5.96
CA HIS A 355 20.63 22.06 -5.86
C HIS A 355 19.49 23.02 -6.16
#